data_0ff8f01b85a6d70ee665828f3d049231
#
_entry.id   0ff8f01b85a6d70ee665828f3d049231
#
_cell.length_a   1.000
_cell.length_b   1.000
_cell.length_c   1.000
_cell.angle_alpha   90.00
_cell.angle_beta   90.00
_cell.angle_gamma   90.00
#
_symmetry.space_group_name_H-M   'P 1'
#
loop_
_entity.id
_entity.type
_entity.pdbx_description
1 polymer ?
#
loop_
_entity_poly.entity_id
_entity_poly.type
_entity_poly.pdbx_seq_one_letter_code
_entity_poly.pdbx_strand_id
1 'polypeptide(L)' 'MASEDDDRPRKKISHEIGQDLSLLSVEELAERIALLRSEIERLEAASAKKRASKDAANSFFKS' A
#
# COMPACT_ATOMS: atom_id res chain seq x y z
N MET A 1 16.93 -12.61 12.99
CA MET A 1 16.54 -11.70 12.17
C MET A 1 15.37 -12.10 11.34
N ALA A 2 14.71 -11.19 10.99
CA ALA A 2 13.52 -11.48 10.28
C ALA A 2 13.78 -12.10 8.95
N SER A 3 14.97 -12.04 8.54
CA SER A 3 15.18 -12.51 7.22
C SER A 3 15.10 -13.99 7.10
N GLU A 4 15.15 -14.70 8.18
CA GLU A 4 15.00 -16.10 7.96
C GLU A 4 13.61 -16.41 7.55
N ASP A 5 12.70 -15.57 7.82
CA ASP A 5 11.42 -15.78 7.27
C ASP A 5 11.47 -15.72 5.77
N ASP A 6 12.40 -14.98 5.26
CA ASP A 6 12.50 -14.88 3.85
C ASP A 6 13.04 -16.11 3.22
N ASP A 7 13.64 -16.95 3.99
CA ASP A 7 14.12 -18.18 3.43
C ASP A 7 13.01 -19.05 2.98
N ARG A 8 11.86 -18.90 3.57
CA ARG A 8 10.78 -19.70 3.15
C ARG A 8 10.22 -19.19 1.88
N PRO A 9 9.86 -20.07 0.99
CA PRO A 9 9.27 -19.64 -0.27
C PRO A 9 7.92 -19.05 0.02
N ARG A 10 7.91 -17.84 0.44
CA ARG A 10 6.68 -17.17 0.70
C ARG A 10 6.32 -16.39 -0.50
N LYS A 11 5.18 -16.73 -1.07
CA LYS A 11 4.75 -16.02 -2.22
C LYS A 11 4.37 -14.63 -1.85
N LYS A 12 5.01 -13.69 -2.45
CA LYS A 12 4.66 -12.33 -2.19
C LYS A 12 3.47 -11.98 -3.05
N ILE A 13 2.37 -11.60 -2.44
CA ILE A 13 1.19 -11.22 -3.18
C ILE A 13 1.38 -9.80 -3.68
N SER A 14 1.21 -9.61 -4.97
CA SER A 14 1.25 -8.29 -5.54
C SER A 14 0.13 -8.18 -6.54
N HIS A 15 -0.31 -6.98 -6.78
CA HIS A 15 -1.42 -6.75 -7.69
C HIS A 15 -1.09 -5.58 -8.58
N GLU A 16 -1.30 -5.76 -9.86
CA GLU A 16 -1.10 -4.69 -10.82
C GLU A 16 -2.45 -4.09 -11.14
N ILE A 17 -2.56 -2.79 -11.00
CA ILE A 17 -3.82 -2.12 -11.26
C ILE A 17 -4.23 -2.34 -12.71
N GLY A 18 -5.44 -2.82 -12.88
CA GLY A 18 -5.96 -3.04 -14.21
C GLY A 18 -5.63 -4.39 -14.81
N GLN A 19 -4.95 -5.25 -14.06
CA GLN A 19 -4.59 -6.55 -14.63
C GLN A 19 -5.83 -7.41 -14.87
N ASP A 20 -5.65 -8.41 -15.72
CA ASP A 20 -6.70 -9.36 -16.03
C ASP A 20 -7.01 -10.19 -14.79
N LEU A 21 -8.26 -10.30 -14.45
CA LEU A 21 -8.68 -11.03 -13.26
C LEU A 21 -9.27 -12.39 -13.55
N SER A 22 -9.37 -12.75 -14.81
CA SER A 22 -10.16 -13.92 -15.19
C SER A 22 -9.59 -15.23 -14.65
N LEU A 23 -8.30 -15.25 -14.34
CA LEU A 23 -7.70 -16.48 -13.83
C LEU A 23 -7.62 -16.53 -12.31
N LEU A 24 -8.14 -15.55 -11.63
CA LEU A 24 -8.05 -15.49 -10.19
C LEU A 24 -9.27 -16.15 -9.56
N SER A 25 -9.04 -16.91 -8.50
CA SER A 25 -10.12 -17.52 -7.76
C SER A 25 -10.77 -16.49 -6.84
N VAL A 26 -11.88 -16.87 -6.24
CA VAL A 26 -12.55 -16.01 -5.28
C VAL A 26 -11.61 -15.67 -4.13
N GLU A 27 -10.88 -16.69 -3.66
CA GLU A 27 -9.95 -16.45 -2.56
C GLU A 27 -8.82 -15.52 -2.96
N GLU A 28 -8.34 -15.68 -4.18
CA GLU A 28 -7.27 -14.80 -4.65
C GLU A 28 -7.77 -13.39 -4.80
N LEU A 29 -8.99 -13.23 -5.26
CA LEU A 29 -9.56 -11.89 -5.37
C LEU A 29 -9.70 -11.25 -4.00
N ALA A 30 -10.11 -12.03 -3.00
CA ALA A 30 -10.24 -11.53 -1.65
C ALA A 30 -8.89 -11.08 -1.11
N GLU A 31 -7.84 -11.83 -1.42
CA GLU A 31 -6.51 -11.45 -0.99
C GLU A 31 -6.05 -10.15 -1.65
N ARG A 32 -6.42 -10.00 -2.92
CA ARG A 32 -6.06 -8.76 -3.62
C ARG A 32 -6.79 -7.58 -3.03
N ILE A 33 -8.05 -7.77 -2.66
CA ILE A 33 -8.81 -6.70 -2.03
C ILE A 33 -8.16 -6.29 -0.71
N ALA A 34 -7.78 -7.25 0.09
CA ALA A 34 -7.15 -6.94 1.37
C ALA A 34 -5.83 -6.21 1.15
N LEU A 35 -5.06 -6.67 0.18
CA LEU A 35 -3.79 -6.03 -0.13
C LEU A 35 -3.99 -4.59 -0.55
N LEU A 36 -4.98 -4.35 -1.40
CA LEU A 36 -5.23 -3.01 -1.90
C LEU A 36 -5.78 -2.09 -0.83
N ARG A 37 -6.56 -2.64 0.09
CA ARG A 37 -7.05 -1.83 1.21
C ARG A 37 -5.91 -1.38 2.10
N SER A 38 -4.97 -2.28 2.38
CA SER A 38 -3.79 -1.90 3.14
C SER A 38 -2.99 -0.84 2.41
N GLU A 39 -2.89 -0.98 1.10
CA GLU A 39 -2.14 -0.02 0.31
C GLU A 39 -2.82 1.35 0.33
N ILE A 40 -4.14 1.36 0.26
CA ILE A 40 -4.87 2.63 0.33
C ILE A 40 -4.58 3.33 1.66
N GLU A 41 -4.61 2.58 2.75
CA GLU A 41 -4.31 3.16 4.05
C GLU A 41 -2.91 3.73 4.11
N ARG A 42 -1.96 3.00 3.52
CA ARG A 42 -0.58 3.46 3.51
C ARG A 42 -0.43 4.74 2.72
N LEU A 43 -1.11 4.80 1.58
CA LEU A 43 -1.05 5.99 0.74
C LEU A 43 -1.73 7.17 1.41
N GLU A 44 -2.85 6.91 2.08
CA GLU A 44 -3.55 7.97 2.78
C GLU A 44 -2.71 8.54 3.91
N ALA A 45 -2.02 7.66 4.64
CA ALA A 45 -1.16 8.12 5.72
C ALA A 45 -0.01 8.95 5.17
N ALA A 46 0.59 8.51 4.08
CA ALA A 46 1.67 9.25 3.48
C ALA A 46 1.20 10.60 2.95
N SER A 47 0.01 10.60 2.37
CA SER A 47 -0.57 11.82 1.83
C SER A 47 -0.85 12.83 2.95
N ALA A 48 -1.42 12.35 4.04
CA ALA A 48 -1.72 13.22 5.16
C ALA A 48 -0.45 13.82 5.75
N LYS A 49 0.59 13.01 5.82
CA LYS A 49 1.85 13.48 6.37
C LYS A 49 2.46 14.57 5.49
N LYS A 50 2.41 14.35 4.19
CA LYS A 50 2.97 15.34 3.28
C LYS A 50 2.15 16.61 3.27
N ARG A 51 0.84 16.47 3.40
CA ARG A 51 -0.01 17.65 3.46
C ARG A 51 0.26 18.47 4.71
N ALA A 52 0.44 17.80 5.84
CA ALA A 52 0.74 18.49 7.07
C ALA A 52 2.06 19.24 6.96
N SER A 53 3.05 18.63 6.34
CA SER A 53 4.33 19.28 6.14
C SER A 53 4.20 20.49 5.22
N LYS A 54 3.42 20.34 4.18
CA LYS A 54 3.22 21.43 3.24
C LYS A 54 2.51 22.59 3.92
N ASP A 55 1.48 22.29 4.70
CA ASP A 55 0.74 23.32 5.40
C ASP A 55 1.60 24.05 6.40
N ALA A 56 2.44 23.29 7.09
CA ALA A 56 3.34 23.90 8.07
C ALA A 56 4.33 24.84 7.37
N ALA A 57 4.87 24.41 6.25
CA ALA A 57 5.80 25.24 5.50
C ALA A 57 5.11 26.51 4.98
N ASN A 58 3.89 26.35 4.48
CA ASN A 58 3.15 27.49 3.99
C ASN A 58 2.86 28.49 5.11
N SER A 59 2.51 27.98 6.27
CA SER A 59 2.26 28.83 7.40
C SER A 59 3.50 29.60 7.79
N PHE A 60 4.61 28.90 7.77
CA PHE A 60 5.87 29.52 8.13
C PHE A 60 6.21 30.66 7.17
N PHE A 61 6.01 30.43 5.90
CA PHE A 61 6.33 31.44 4.92
C PHE A 61 5.34 32.58 4.88
N LYS A 62 4.15 32.31 5.31
CA LYS A 62 3.15 33.34 5.27
C LYS A 62 3.26 34.33 6.38
N SER A 63 3.83 33.95 7.46
CA SER A 63 3.94 34.89 8.56
C SER A 63 5.12 35.84 8.42
#